data_b95cb67d442ec1cf01b72b34892654e3
#
_entry.id   b95cb67d442ec1cf01b72b34892654e3
#
_cell.length_a   1.000
_cell.length_b   1.000
_cell.length_c   1.000
_cell.angle_alpha   90.00
_cell.angle_beta   90.00
_cell.angle_gamma   90.00
#
_symmetry.space_group_name_H-M   'P 1'
#
loop_
_entity.id
_entity.type
_entity.pdbx_description
1 polymer ?
#
loop_
_entity_poly.entity_id
_entity_poly.type
_entity_poly.pdbx_seq_one_letter_code
_entity_poly.pdbx_strand_id
1 'polypeptide(L)'
;MGVEIEGRIININPEETKNKLLELNAKSLGFYNFKRYTFDSIPKSNARWGRLRTDGKKTTLTVKEIVDDSLSGTNEWEVTVNDFDEALMILEKLGLSHKTYQENTRDEFLLGDSKISIDHWPKLGYLLEIESEKVEDVKTCAEFLGFDEEDIVTTDIQSLFLERGINLDELRELKF
;
A
#
# COMPACT_ATOMS: atom_id res chain seq x y z
N MET A 1 -0.83 1.57 17.54
CA MET A 1 -0.05 0.39 17.15
C MET A 1 -1.08 -0.67 16.72
N GLY A 2 -1.12 -0.98 15.46
CA GLY A 2 -1.97 -2.04 14.91
C GLY A 2 -1.12 -3.06 14.19
N VAL A 3 -1.49 -4.32 14.27
CA VAL A 3 -1.04 -5.34 13.32
C VAL A 3 -1.87 -5.14 12.07
N GLU A 4 -1.23 -4.98 10.93
CA GLU A 4 -1.89 -4.90 9.63
C GLU A 4 -2.04 -6.32 9.09
N ILE A 5 -3.27 -6.69 8.73
CA ILE A 5 -3.57 -7.99 8.11
C ILE A 5 -3.96 -7.69 6.68
N GLU A 6 -3.02 -7.90 5.75
CA GLU A 6 -3.20 -7.60 4.36
C GLU A 6 -2.62 -8.68 3.43
N GLY A 7 -3.28 -8.88 2.29
CA GLY A 7 -2.79 -9.70 1.20
C GLY A 7 -2.92 -8.97 -0.13
N ARG A 8 -2.05 -9.29 -1.09
CA ARG A 8 -2.05 -8.68 -2.42
C ARG A 8 -2.25 -9.74 -3.50
N ILE A 9 -2.91 -9.35 -4.56
CA ILE A 9 -3.02 -10.13 -5.79
C ILE A 9 -2.47 -9.25 -6.92
N ILE A 10 -1.46 -9.75 -7.61
CA ILE A 10 -0.74 -8.98 -8.64
C ILE A 10 -1.30 -9.26 -10.03
N ASN A 11 -1.06 -8.33 -10.97
CA ASN A 11 -1.44 -8.45 -12.39
C ASN A 11 -2.95 -8.66 -12.63
N ILE A 12 -3.78 -8.04 -11.82
CA ILE A 12 -5.24 -8.11 -11.97
C ILE A 12 -5.74 -7.35 -13.21
N ASN A 13 -6.93 -7.72 -13.69
CA ASN A 13 -7.70 -6.88 -14.60
C ASN A 13 -8.56 -5.92 -13.76
N PRO A 14 -8.28 -4.58 -13.76
CA PRO A 14 -8.97 -3.65 -12.88
C PRO A 14 -10.46 -3.53 -13.17
N GLU A 15 -10.88 -3.62 -14.45
CA GLU A 15 -12.29 -3.51 -14.83
C GLU A 15 -13.08 -4.75 -14.40
N GLU A 16 -12.53 -5.95 -14.61
CA GLU A 16 -13.16 -7.20 -14.16
C GLU A 16 -13.28 -7.25 -12.63
N THR A 17 -12.20 -6.88 -11.93
CA THR A 17 -12.18 -6.84 -10.46
C THR A 17 -13.19 -5.83 -9.94
N LYS A 18 -13.26 -4.64 -10.53
CA LYS A 18 -14.23 -3.61 -10.16
C LYS A 18 -15.67 -4.05 -10.41
N ASN A 19 -15.96 -4.67 -11.56
CA ASN A 19 -17.29 -5.20 -11.85
C ASN A 19 -17.69 -6.28 -10.82
N LYS A 20 -16.77 -7.15 -10.47
CA LYS A 20 -17.01 -8.17 -9.44
C LYS A 20 -17.31 -7.57 -8.07
N LEU A 21 -16.58 -6.54 -7.66
CA LEU A 21 -16.86 -5.79 -6.42
C LEU A 21 -18.27 -5.19 -6.42
N LEU A 22 -18.70 -4.63 -7.56
CA LEU A 22 -20.04 -4.08 -7.72
C LEU A 22 -21.14 -5.17 -7.66
N GLU A 23 -20.92 -6.32 -8.31
CA GLU A 23 -21.82 -7.49 -8.21
C GLU A 23 -21.99 -7.98 -6.78
N LEU A 24 -20.92 -7.92 -5.98
CA LEU A 24 -20.89 -8.27 -4.56
C LEU A 24 -21.47 -7.18 -3.65
N ASN A 25 -21.97 -6.07 -4.24
CA ASN A 25 -22.48 -4.89 -3.52
C ASN A 25 -21.43 -4.22 -2.62
N ALA A 26 -20.14 -4.27 -2.99
CA ALA A 26 -19.10 -3.54 -2.29
C ALA A 26 -19.37 -2.03 -2.36
N LYS A 27 -19.24 -1.35 -1.22
CA LYS A 27 -19.43 0.09 -1.13
C LYS A 27 -18.16 0.81 -1.57
N SER A 28 -18.25 1.67 -2.61
CA SER A 28 -17.13 2.54 -2.99
C SER A 28 -16.83 3.54 -1.86
N LEU A 29 -15.56 3.65 -1.50
CA LEU A 29 -15.03 4.62 -0.55
C LEU A 29 -14.40 5.83 -1.25
N GLY A 30 -14.04 5.69 -2.52
CA GLY A 30 -13.55 6.77 -3.36
C GLY A 30 -12.34 6.40 -4.20
N PHE A 31 -11.96 7.35 -5.06
CA PHE A 31 -10.76 7.27 -5.89
C PHE A 31 -9.74 8.29 -5.40
N TYR A 32 -8.49 7.86 -5.25
CA TYR A 32 -7.41 8.65 -4.67
C TYR A 32 -6.20 8.70 -5.61
N ASN A 33 -5.57 9.88 -5.68
CA ASN A 33 -4.27 10.08 -6.31
C ASN A 33 -3.25 10.33 -5.21
N PHE A 34 -2.41 9.35 -4.93
CA PHE A 34 -1.42 9.45 -3.88
C PHE A 34 -0.09 9.99 -4.39
N LYS A 35 0.51 10.85 -3.56
CA LYS A 35 1.91 11.27 -3.61
C LYS A 35 2.57 10.85 -2.32
N ARG A 36 3.81 10.36 -2.40
CA ARG A 36 4.53 9.95 -1.20
C ARG A 36 6.04 10.11 -1.33
N TYR A 37 6.67 10.23 -0.17
CA TYR A 37 8.08 9.98 0.03
C TYR A 37 8.28 8.81 0.98
N THR A 38 9.30 8.00 0.74
CA THR A 38 9.74 6.95 1.65
C THR A 38 11.06 7.34 2.29
N PHE A 39 11.32 6.80 3.47
CA PHE A 39 12.50 7.10 4.30
C PHE A 39 13.07 5.81 4.86
N ASP A 40 14.39 5.70 4.90
CA ASP A 40 15.04 4.65 5.68
C ASP A 40 14.84 4.91 7.18
N SER A 41 14.70 3.84 7.97
CA SER A 41 14.72 3.94 9.43
C SER A 41 16.12 4.28 9.96
N ILE A 42 16.19 4.81 11.17
CA ILE A 42 17.46 5.03 11.89
C ILE A 42 17.42 4.19 13.19
N PRO A 43 18.31 3.19 13.35
CA PRO A 43 19.27 2.67 12.37
C PRO A 43 18.57 2.05 11.15
N LYS A 44 19.26 2.06 9.99
CA LYS A 44 18.72 1.49 8.75
C LYS A 44 18.36 0.03 8.92
N SER A 45 17.18 -0.35 8.44
CA SER A 45 16.67 -1.72 8.40
C SER A 45 15.95 -1.95 7.08
N ASN A 46 16.12 -3.10 6.47
CA ASN A 46 15.34 -3.48 5.28
C ASN A 46 13.90 -3.87 5.64
N ALA A 47 13.66 -4.22 6.91
CA ALA A 47 12.34 -4.60 7.40
C ALA A 47 11.52 -3.40 7.92
N ARG A 48 12.12 -2.20 8.05
CA ARG A 48 11.43 -1.04 8.62
C ARG A 48 11.71 0.22 7.82
N TRP A 49 10.65 0.97 7.50
CA TRP A 49 10.74 2.22 6.75
C TRP A 49 9.66 3.22 7.18
N GLY A 50 9.91 4.50 6.88
CA GLY A 50 8.94 5.58 7.02
C GLY A 50 8.27 5.91 5.68
N ARG A 51 7.04 6.43 5.76
CA ARG A 51 6.28 6.93 4.61
C ARG A 51 5.54 8.20 4.98
N LEU A 52 5.75 9.26 4.23
CA LEU A 52 4.90 10.45 4.23
C LEU A 52 4.05 10.41 2.96
N ARG A 53 2.71 10.37 3.09
CA ARG A 53 1.78 10.21 1.97
C ARG A 53 0.64 11.21 2.06
N THR A 54 0.21 11.71 0.90
CA THR A 54 -1.00 12.54 0.78
C THR A 54 -1.83 12.17 -0.44
N ASP A 55 -3.15 12.36 -0.35
CA ASP A 55 -4.10 12.35 -1.47
C ASP A 55 -4.51 13.77 -1.89
N GLY A 56 -3.84 14.80 -1.33
CA GLY A 56 -4.18 16.21 -1.50
C GLY A 56 -5.21 16.75 -0.51
N LYS A 57 -5.83 15.90 0.31
CA LYS A 57 -6.80 16.27 1.37
C LYS A 57 -6.32 15.80 2.74
N LYS A 58 -5.85 14.57 2.82
CA LYS A 58 -5.32 13.96 4.04
C LYS A 58 -3.85 13.66 3.84
N THR A 59 -3.03 14.00 4.82
CA THR A 59 -1.61 13.63 4.86
C THR A 59 -1.36 12.72 6.05
N THR A 60 -0.63 11.63 5.84
CA THR A 60 -0.26 10.68 6.88
C THR A 60 1.25 10.48 6.93
N LEU A 61 1.77 10.37 8.14
CA LEU A 61 3.13 9.91 8.42
C LEU A 61 3.03 8.54 9.06
N THR A 62 3.66 7.56 8.41
CA THR A 62 3.55 6.15 8.75
C THR A 62 4.93 5.56 8.96
N VAL A 63 5.08 4.65 9.94
CA VAL A 63 6.20 3.71 10.00
C VAL A 63 5.63 2.30 9.86
N LYS A 64 6.22 1.52 8.95
CA LYS A 64 5.92 0.09 8.80
C LYS A 64 7.14 -0.73 9.19
N GLU A 65 6.89 -1.88 9.81
CA GLU A 65 7.92 -2.85 10.19
C GLU A 65 7.43 -4.27 9.92
N ILE A 66 8.10 -4.95 8.98
CA ILE A 66 7.86 -6.38 8.68
C ILE A 66 8.55 -7.21 9.76
N VAL A 67 7.80 -8.06 10.44
CA VAL A 67 8.29 -9.00 11.46
C VAL A 67 8.39 -10.42 10.92
N ASP A 68 7.54 -10.79 9.96
CA ASP A 68 7.57 -12.05 9.21
C ASP A 68 6.78 -11.93 7.89
N ASP A 69 6.79 -13.02 7.08
CA ASP A 69 6.15 -13.05 5.75
C ASP A 69 4.67 -13.50 5.80
N SER A 70 4.01 -13.48 6.97
CA SER A 70 2.60 -13.84 7.08
C SER A 70 1.69 -12.65 6.69
N LEU A 71 0.39 -12.92 6.44
CA LEU A 71 -0.61 -11.89 6.19
C LEU A 71 -0.74 -10.87 7.34
N SER A 72 -0.36 -11.25 8.56
CA SER A 72 -0.34 -10.40 9.76
C SER A 72 1.08 -9.97 10.16
N GLY A 73 2.05 -10.13 9.27
CA GLY A 73 3.48 -9.94 9.55
C GLY A 73 3.95 -8.48 9.57
N THR A 74 3.04 -7.50 9.44
CA THR A 74 3.43 -6.07 9.41
C THR A 74 2.84 -5.32 10.59
N ASN A 75 3.71 -4.64 11.35
CA ASN A 75 3.31 -3.64 12.31
C ASN A 75 3.24 -2.27 11.65
N GLU A 76 2.19 -1.49 11.96
CA GLU A 76 2.04 -0.12 11.47
C GLU A 76 1.80 0.88 12.60
N TRP A 77 2.45 2.03 12.51
CA TRP A 77 2.22 3.23 13.32
C TRP A 77 1.94 4.39 12.38
N GLU A 78 0.72 4.91 12.40
CA GLU A 78 0.31 6.01 11.54
C GLU A 78 -0.26 7.18 12.35
N VAL A 79 0.07 8.39 11.93
CA VAL A 79 -0.53 9.63 12.43
C VAL A 79 -0.90 10.52 11.25
N THR A 80 -1.96 11.32 11.42
CA THR A 80 -2.30 12.38 10.47
C THR A 80 -1.49 13.62 10.79
N VAL A 81 -0.95 14.27 9.76
CA VAL A 81 -0.27 15.57 9.83
C VAL A 81 -1.01 16.57 8.94
N ASN A 82 -0.90 17.87 9.26
CA ASN A 82 -1.72 18.89 8.61
C ASN A 82 -1.19 19.32 7.24
N ASP A 83 0.12 19.25 7.02
CA ASP A 83 0.78 19.76 5.83
C ASP A 83 1.87 18.79 5.35
N PHE A 84 1.84 18.46 4.05
CA PHE A 84 2.75 17.48 3.45
C PHE A 84 4.16 18.04 3.31
N ASP A 85 4.29 19.28 2.82
CA ASP A 85 5.59 19.88 2.52
C ASP A 85 6.30 20.28 3.82
N GLU A 86 5.54 20.80 4.80
CA GLU A 86 6.10 21.15 6.11
C GLU A 86 6.54 19.89 6.87
N ALA A 87 5.76 18.80 6.82
CA ALA A 87 6.15 17.53 7.43
C ALA A 87 7.41 16.94 6.77
N LEU A 88 7.53 17.01 5.43
CA LEU A 88 8.73 16.62 4.71
C LEU A 88 9.95 17.42 5.21
N MET A 89 9.81 18.74 5.27
CA MET A 89 10.90 19.62 5.70
C MET A 89 11.33 19.32 7.16
N ILE A 90 10.38 19.05 8.05
CA ILE A 90 10.69 18.67 9.44
C ILE A 90 11.49 17.36 9.47
N LEU A 91 11.06 16.33 8.74
CA LEU A 91 11.76 15.05 8.69
C LEU A 91 13.20 15.21 8.16
N GLU A 92 13.40 16.02 7.11
CA GLU A 92 14.73 16.31 6.57
C GLU A 92 15.61 17.09 7.57
N LYS A 93 15.04 18.06 8.29
CA LYS A 93 15.77 18.80 9.34
C LYS A 93 16.13 17.94 10.55
N LEU A 94 15.39 16.85 10.79
CA LEU A 94 15.72 15.83 11.78
C LEU A 94 16.76 14.80 11.28
N GLY A 95 17.22 14.93 10.02
CA GLY A 95 18.27 14.09 9.45
C GLY A 95 17.75 12.86 8.69
N LEU A 96 16.45 12.76 8.44
CA LEU A 96 15.86 11.74 7.60
C LEU A 96 15.86 12.22 6.16
N SER A 97 16.70 11.63 5.31
CA SER A 97 16.65 11.91 3.86
C SER A 97 15.58 11.06 3.22
N HIS A 98 14.71 11.70 2.41
CA HIS A 98 13.77 10.94 1.58
C HIS A 98 14.51 10.17 0.48
N LYS A 99 13.94 9.03 0.09
CA LYS A 99 14.45 8.18 -0.99
C LYS A 99 13.81 8.61 -2.31
N THR A 100 12.77 7.92 -2.72
CA THR A 100 12.09 8.14 -3.99
C THR A 100 10.77 8.89 -3.78
N TYR A 101 10.49 9.89 -4.63
CA TYR A 101 9.14 10.39 -4.80
C TYR A 101 8.31 9.39 -5.59
N GLN A 102 7.13 9.05 -5.12
CA GLN A 102 6.29 8.03 -5.76
C GLN A 102 4.85 8.50 -5.87
N GLU A 103 4.22 8.14 -6.99
CA GLU A 103 2.78 8.30 -7.21
C GLU A 103 2.13 6.94 -7.43
N ASN A 104 0.88 6.79 -7.00
CA ASN A 104 -0.02 5.73 -7.42
C ASN A 104 -1.46 6.24 -7.35
N THR A 105 -2.36 5.57 -8.07
CA THR A 105 -3.80 5.77 -7.89
C THR A 105 -4.38 4.58 -7.14
N ARG A 106 -5.49 4.81 -6.43
CA ARG A 106 -6.23 3.79 -5.67
C ARG A 106 -7.72 4.00 -5.84
N ASP A 107 -8.44 2.96 -6.26
CA ASP A 107 -9.89 2.89 -6.17
C ASP A 107 -10.25 1.99 -4.98
N GLU A 108 -10.91 2.55 -3.96
CA GLU A 108 -11.08 1.90 -2.66
C GLU A 108 -12.54 1.51 -2.41
N PHE A 109 -12.75 0.31 -1.89
CA PHE A 109 -14.05 -0.28 -1.62
C PHE A 109 -14.09 -0.90 -0.22
N LEU A 110 -15.30 -1.03 0.32
CA LEU A 110 -15.59 -1.82 1.52
C LEU A 110 -16.50 -3.00 1.12
N LEU A 111 -16.04 -4.22 1.39
CA LEU A 111 -16.79 -5.46 1.19
C LEU A 111 -16.93 -6.17 2.55
N GLY A 112 -18.12 -6.14 3.15
CA GLY A 112 -18.27 -6.52 4.54
C GLY A 112 -17.45 -5.60 5.44
N ASP A 113 -16.55 -6.17 6.25
CA ASP A 113 -15.62 -5.44 7.11
C ASP A 113 -14.21 -5.31 6.50
N SER A 114 -14.00 -5.85 5.28
CA SER A 114 -12.73 -5.81 4.59
C SER A 114 -12.62 -4.59 3.67
N LYS A 115 -11.47 -3.93 3.72
CA LYS A 115 -11.12 -2.84 2.82
C LYS A 115 -10.38 -3.39 1.61
N ILE A 116 -10.89 -3.10 0.43
CA ILE A 116 -10.39 -3.60 -0.86
C ILE A 116 -9.88 -2.41 -1.64
N SER A 117 -8.63 -2.49 -2.11
CA SER A 117 -8.01 -1.43 -2.88
C SER A 117 -7.53 -1.95 -4.23
N ILE A 118 -7.96 -1.32 -5.32
CA ILE A 118 -7.38 -1.52 -6.65
C ILE A 118 -6.34 -0.43 -6.85
N ASP A 119 -5.08 -0.79 -6.71
CA ASP A 119 -3.95 0.11 -6.89
C ASP A 119 -3.40 0.05 -8.30
N HIS A 120 -3.09 1.22 -8.86
CA HIS A 120 -2.34 1.33 -10.11
C HIS A 120 -1.01 2.04 -9.83
N TRP A 121 0.08 1.37 -10.15
CA TRP A 121 1.43 1.88 -10.00
C TRP A 121 2.10 2.08 -11.36
N PRO A 122 2.82 3.18 -11.56
CA PRO A 122 3.63 3.36 -12.75
C PRO A 122 4.62 2.20 -12.91
N LYS A 123 4.74 1.65 -14.13
CA LYS A 123 5.64 0.53 -14.48
C LYS A 123 5.32 -0.83 -13.85
N LEU A 124 4.54 -0.89 -12.77
CA LEU A 124 4.13 -2.15 -12.13
C LEU A 124 2.76 -2.62 -12.64
N GLY A 125 1.85 -1.69 -12.96
CA GLY A 125 0.49 -1.98 -13.37
C GLY A 125 -0.48 -2.06 -12.19
N TYR A 126 -1.52 -2.88 -12.32
CA TYR A 126 -2.59 -3.01 -11.34
C TYR A 126 -2.36 -4.18 -10.39
N LEU A 127 -2.68 -3.92 -9.14
CA LEU A 127 -2.75 -4.94 -8.10
C LEU A 127 -3.98 -4.69 -7.21
N LEU A 128 -4.45 -5.75 -6.58
CA LEU A 128 -5.49 -5.73 -5.57
C LEU A 128 -4.82 -5.86 -4.20
N GLU A 129 -5.25 -5.04 -3.24
CA GLU A 129 -4.87 -5.15 -1.83
C GLU A 129 -6.13 -5.39 -1.02
N ILE A 130 -6.14 -6.43 -0.20
CA ILE A 130 -7.24 -6.81 0.70
C ILE A 130 -6.72 -6.65 2.12
N GLU A 131 -7.32 -5.75 2.89
CA GLU A 131 -7.01 -5.49 4.30
C GLU A 131 -8.22 -5.84 5.16
N SER A 132 -8.03 -6.58 6.25
CA SER A 132 -9.10 -6.97 7.15
C SER A 132 -8.62 -7.11 8.60
N GLU A 133 -9.54 -7.38 9.53
CA GLU A 133 -9.21 -7.66 10.93
C GLU A 133 -8.77 -9.11 11.16
N LYS A 134 -9.01 -10.02 10.19
CA LYS A 134 -8.68 -11.45 10.29
C LYS A 134 -8.12 -11.99 8.99
N VAL A 135 -7.20 -12.94 9.11
CA VAL A 135 -6.61 -13.65 7.97
C VAL A 135 -7.66 -14.37 7.13
N GLU A 136 -8.64 -15.01 7.78
CA GLU A 136 -9.73 -15.74 7.12
C GLU A 136 -10.58 -14.83 6.26
N ASP A 137 -10.80 -13.58 6.69
CA ASP A 137 -11.59 -12.61 5.93
C ASP A 137 -10.86 -12.16 4.67
N VAL A 138 -9.52 -12.02 4.72
CA VAL A 138 -8.69 -11.74 3.53
C VAL A 138 -8.84 -12.85 2.50
N LYS A 139 -8.72 -14.13 2.91
CA LYS A 139 -8.87 -15.29 2.03
C LYS A 139 -10.26 -15.37 1.43
N THR A 140 -11.30 -15.25 2.27
CA THR A 140 -12.70 -15.29 1.85
C THR A 140 -13.02 -14.17 0.84
N CYS A 141 -12.49 -12.96 1.05
CA CYS A 141 -12.66 -11.88 0.10
C CYS A 141 -11.98 -12.16 -1.24
N ALA A 142 -10.78 -12.75 -1.23
CA ALA A 142 -10.08 -13.17 -2.46
C ALA A 142 -10.92 -14.19 -3.24
N GLU A 143 -11.44 -15.22 -2.58
CA GLU A 143 -12.31 -16.24 -3.19
C GLU A 143 -13.59 -15.63 -3.80
N PHE A 144 -14.26 -14.71 -3.11
CA PHE A 144 -15.44 -14.02 -3.65
C PHE A 144 -15.12 -13.19 -4.90
N LEU A 145 -13.90 -12.69 -4.99
CA LEU A 145 -13.42 -11.96 -6.16
C LEU A 145 -12.94 -12.87 -7.29
N GLY A 146 -12.89 -14.20 -7.06
CA GLY A 146 -12.53 -15.19 -8.05
C GLY A 146 -11.04 -15.54 -8.09
N PHE A 147 -10.32 -15.31 -6.99
CA PHE A 147 -8.91 -15.64 -6.83
C PHE A 147 -8.73 -16.80 -5.83
N ASP A 148 -7.73 -17.62 -6.05
CA ASP A 148 -7.38 -18.71 -5.14
C ASP A 148 -6.43 -18.21 -4.02
N GLU A 149 -6.30 -19.00 -2.95
CA GLU A 149 -5.41 -18.65 -1.83
C GLU A 149 -3.94 -18.52 -2.28
N GLU A 150 -3.53 -19.32 -3.27
CA GLU A 150 -2.18 -19.30 -3.85
C GLU A 150 -1.89 -18.01 -4.65
N ASP A 151 -2.91 -17.26 -5.05
CA ASP A 151 -2.74 -15.96 -5.72
C ASP A 151 -2.39 -14.85 -4.74
N ILE A 152 -2.62 -15.08 -3.42
CA ILE A 152 -2.38 -14.09 -2.38
C ILE A 152 -0.89 -14.06 -2.04
N VAL A 153 -0.27 -12.90 -2.23
CA VAL A 153 1.11 -12.64 -1.85
C VAL A 153 1.19 -11.61 -0.72
N THR A 154 2.20 -11.77 0.13
CA THR A 154 2.51 -10.83 1.23
C THR A 154 3.67 -9.89 0.88
N THR A 155 4.23 -10.07 -0.33
CA THR A 155 5.37 -9.30 -0.84
C THR A 155 5.06 -7.80 -0.84
N ASP A 156 5.94 -7.00 -0.27
CA ASP A 156 5.82 -5.54 -0.26
C ASP A 156 6.06 -4.92 -1.65
N ILE A 157 5.60 -3.69 -1.84
CA ILE A 157 5.67 -2.99 -3.14
C ILE A 157 7.11 -2.84 -3.65
N GLN A 158 8.09 -2.57 -2.77
CA GLN A 158 9.48 -2.41 -3.18
C GLN A 158 10.04 -3.73 -3.74
N SER A 159 9.73 -4.84 -3.08
CA SER A 159 10.11 -6.19 -3.53
C SER A 159 9.46 -6.56 -4.86
N LEU A 160 8.18 -6.23 -5.08
CA LEU A 160 7.49 -6.42 -6.36
C LEU A 160 8.16 -5.64 -7.52
N PHE A 161 8.65 -4.43 -7.25
CA PHE A 161 9.44 -3.67 -8.24
C PHE A 161 10.80 -4.32 -8.51
N LEU A 162 11.49 -4.80 -7.48
CA LEU A 162 12.77 -5.50 -7.61
C LEU A 162 12.65 -6.77 -8.45
N GLU A 163 11.59 -7.56 -8.28
CA GLU A 163 11.29 -8.74 -9.12
C GLU A 163 11.15 -8.39 -10.61
N ARG A 164 10.75 -7.16 -10.92
CA ARG A 164 10.69 -6.62 -12.30
C ARG A 164 11.98 -5.93 -12.75
N GLY A 165 13.04 -6.04 -11.96
CA GLY A 165 14.33 -5.41 -12.26
C GLY A 165 14.36 -3.91 -12.05
N ILE A 166 13.42 -3.36 -11.28
CA ILE A 166 13.33 -1.93 -10.98
C ILE A 166 13.70 -1.71 -9.51
N ASN A 167 14.85 -1.10 -9.26
CA ASN A 167 15.25 -0.70 -7.92
C ASN A 167 14.71 0.70 -7.62
N LEU A 168 13.70 0.80 -6.76
CA LEU A 168 13.10 2.09 -6.40
C LEU A 168 14.12 3.03 -5.73
N ASP A 169 15.10 2.50 -4.99
CA ASP A 169 16.11 3.31 -4.31
C ASP A 169 17.07 4.03 -5.27
N GLU A 170 17.13 3.59 -6.53
CA GLU A 170 17.94 4.20 -7.60
C GLU A 170 17.15 5.24 -8.41
N LEU A 171 15.84 5.31 -8.21
CA LEU A 171 14.98 6.28 -8.89
C LEU A 171 14.82 7.54 -8.04
N ARG A 172 14.88 8.71 -8.71
CA ARG A 172 14.47 9.97 -8.08
C ARG A 172 12.96 10.08 -7.97
N GLU A 173 12.26 9.63 -9.01
CA GLU A 173 10.81 9.75 -9.14
C GLU A 173 10.23 8.52 -9.80
N LEU A 174 9.07 8.07 -9.29
CA LEU A 174 8.19 7.08 -9.88
C LEU A 174 6.81 7.73 -10.05
N LYS A 175 6.48 8.14 -11.26
CA LYS A 175 5.22 8.84 -11.58
C LYS A 175 4.67 8.41 -12.94
N PHE A 176 3.39 8.69 -13.17
CA PHE A 176 2.71 8.41 -14.44
C PHE A 176 3.24 9.27 -15.59
#